data_ceb8b3be42de856609504cb3e62f6fef
#
_entry.id   ceb8b3be42de856609504cb3e62f6fef
#
_cell.length_a   1.000
_cell.length_b   1.000
_cell.length_c   1.000
_cell.angle_alpha   90.00
_cell.angle_beta   90.00
_cell.angle_gamma   90.00
#
_symmetry.space_group_name_H-M   'P 1'
#
loop_
_entity.id
_entity.type
_entity.pdbx_description
1 polymer ?
#
loop_
_entity_poly.entity_id
_entity_poly.type
_entity_poly.pdbx_seq_one_letter_code
_entity_poly.pdbx_strand_id
1 'polypeptide(L)'
;MGQIIIDGGARLQGTVTVGGAKNAALKEMVAAILVPGRHQLNNVPDIADVALMGELLSHIGCRLQREGTTLWIVSPERLNPEAPLELVRKMRASIVVLGPLLARCGEARVALPGGDDLGARPIDMHLEGLQQMGASFRLSHGVLEGEAVNGLAGAEIELSFPSVGATENLMLAGVAAKGETIIVNAAREPEIVDLARHLNAMGASVTGEGTPMLHVIGTPNLSPAEHTVIPDRLEAGTYAIAGAITGGDVTVTGCSPTLLRMELSKLEDAGCQVRKGEDWLRIEGPERPQPIDFVTLPYPGFHTDLHPQMVALLTVASGTSIVTENLYDSRFRYVGELARMGADISIESQHAVIRGKRELSGCPVLAPDIRAGAALVLAGLRAEGTTVVGDVYHIDRGYNGLVDKLRAMGAAIARSD
;
A
#
# COMPACT_ATOMS: atom_id res chain seq x y z
N MET A 1 24.46 -2.55 5.56
CA MET A 1 22.97 -2.44 5.52
C MET A 1 22.62 -1.25 6.40
N GLY A 2 21.85 -0.27 5.87
CA GLY A 2 21.53 0.93 6.62
C GLY A 2 20.69 0.65 7.86
N GLN A 3 20.80 1.50 8.85
CA GLN A 3 20.04 1.45 10.11
C GLN A 3 19.40 2.80 10.39
N ILE A 4 18.29 2.78 11.14
CA ILE A 4 17.69 3.99 11.71
C ILE A 4 17.96 3.98 13.20
N ILE A 5 18.56 5.06 13.71
CA ILE A 5 18.89 5.25 15.12
C ILE A 5 17.97 6.31 15.67
N ILE A 6 17.30 6.01 16.79
CA ILE A 6 16.26 6.86 17.39
C ILE A 6 16.56 7.01 18.87
N ASP A 7 16.77 8.23 19.33
CA ASP A 7 16.76 8.55 20.76
C ASP A 7 15.35 8.99 21.13
N GLY A 8 14.67 8.17 21.92
CA GLY A 8 13.26 8.34 22.22
C GLY A 8 12.95 9.49 23.18
N GLY A 9 11.66 9.75 23.41
CA GLY A 9 11.17 10.73 24.38
C GLY A 9 10.88 12.13 23.83
N ALA A 10 11.21 12.43 22.58
CA ALA A 10 10.85 13.71 21.95
C ALA A 10 9.33 13.73 21.60
N ARG A 11 8.64 14.83 21.96
CA ARG A 11 7.29 15.11 21.48
C ARG A 11 7.38 15.72 20.10
N LEU A 12 6.74 15.08 19.11
CA LEU A 12 6.72 15.60 17.75
C LEU A 12 5.87 16.88 17.66
N GLN A 13 6.36 17.89 16.97
CA GLN A 13 5.66 19.15 16.73
C GLN A 13 5.93 19.66 15.32
N GLY A 14 4.90 20.09 14.62
CA GLY A 14 5.07 20.72 13.32
C GLY A 14 4.16 20.17 12.24
N THR A 15 4.55 20.43 10.99
CA THR A 15 3.77 20.05 9.80
C THR A 15 4.57 19.12 8.92
N VAL A 16 3.90 18.09 8.40
CA VAL A 16 4.43 17.16 7.42
C VAL A 16 3.51 17.09 6.22
N THR A 17 4.06 17.11 5.01
CA THR A 17 3.32 16.92 3.77
C THR A 17 3.53 15.50 3.27
N VAL A 18 2.45 14.81 2.94
CA VAL A 18 2.52 13.46 2.38
C VAL A 18 2.70 13.48 0.87
N GLY A 19 3.36 12.46 0.36
CA GLY A 19 3.56 12.25 -1.08
C GLY A 19 2.42 11.47 -1.71
N GLY A 20 2.62 11.07 -2.97
CA GLY A 20 1.69 10.22 -3.69
C GLY A 20 1.63 8.80 -3.14
N ALA A 21 0.46 8.19 -3.27
CA ALA A 21 0.20 6.85 -2.75
C ALA A 21 1.01 5.79 -3.49
N LYS A 22 1.85 5.06 -2.77
CA LYS A 22 2.58 3.91 -3.31
C LYS A 22 1.64 2.94 -4.03
N ASN A 23 0.56 2.56 -3.35
CA ASN A 23 -0.35 1.53 -3.84
C ASN A 23 -1.15 1.97 -5.07
N ALA A 24 -1.39 3.25 -5.29
CA ALA A 24 -1.94 3.80 -6.53
C ALA A 24 -0.87 3.86 -7.64
N ALA A 25 0.26 4.53 -7.36
CA ALA A 25 1.32 4.77 -8.34
C ALA A 25 1.77 3.50 -9.08
N LEU A 26 1.93 2.37 -8.38
CA LEU A 26 2.36 1.12 -8.99
C LEU A 26 1.40 0.61 -10.06
N LYS A 27 0.08 0.77 -9.89
CA LYS A 27 -0.92 0.29 -10.84
C LYS A 27 -1.14 1.28 -11.97
N GLU A 28 -1.02 2.56 -11.70
CA GLU A 28 -1.05 3.62 -12.71
C GLU A 28 0.17 3.53 -13.64
N MET A 29 1.35 3.17 -13.10
CA MET A 29 2.51 2.84 -13.92
C MET A 29 2.23 1.64 -14.84
N VAL A 30 1.54 0.60 -14.33
CA VAL A 30 1.14 -0.56 -15.12
C VAL A 30 0.08 -0.21 -16.16
N ALA A 31 -0.84 0.72 -15.88
CA ALA A 31 -1.84 1.17 -16.86
C ALA A 31 -1.19 1.73 -18.15
N ALA A 32 0.01 2.30 -18.05
CA ALA A 32 0.74 2.80 -19.21
C ALA A 32 1.06 1.74 -20.28
N ILE A 33 1.12 0.44 -19.91
CA ILE A 33 1.38 -0.62 -20.90
C ILE A 33 0.12 -0.99 -21.72
N LEU A 34 -1.06 -0.48 -21.38
CA LEU A 34 -2.30 -0.74 -22.13
C LEU A 34 -2.31 -0.13 -23.53
N VAL A 35 -1.60 0.96 -23.76
CA VAL A 35 -1.58 1.67 -25.05
C VAL A 35 -0.18 2.24 -25.34
N PRO A 36 0.29 2.21 -26.62
CA PRO A 36 1.56 2.83 -26.99
C PRO A 36 1.52 4.34 -26.82
N GLY A 37 2.66 4.94 -26.49
CA GLY A 37 2.82 6.37 -26.42
C GLY A 37 3.42 6.86 -25.11
N ARG A 38 3.42 8.19 -24.90
CA ARG A 38 4.02 8.84 -23.74
C ARG A 38 2.94 9.18 -22.72
N HIS A 39 2.99 8.52 -21.57
CA HIS A 39 2.16 8.79 -20.39
C HIS A 39 2.92 9.68 -19.40
N GLN A 40 2.19 10.45 -18.60
CA GLN A 40 2.73 11.28 -17.55
C GLN A 40 1.99 11.01 -16.23
N LEU A 41 2.75 10.65 -15.20
CA LEU A 41 2.24 10.52 -13.84
C LEU A 41 2.90 11.59 -12.98
N ASN A 42 2.09 12.41 -12.31
CA ASN A 42 2.53 13.39 -11.34
C ASN A 42 2.36 12.86 -9.92
N ASN A 43 3.07 13.45 -8.97
CA ASN A 43 3.04 13.06 -7.55
C ASN A 43 3.43 11.59 -7.31
N VAL A 44 4.35 11.04 -8.11
CA VAL A 44 4.87 9.67 -7.93
C VAL A 44 5.91 9.68 -6.81
N PRO A 45 5.76 8.86 -5.73
CA PRO A 45 6.71 8.84 -4.63
C PRO A 45 8.08 8.29 -5.05
N ASP A 46 9.15 8.77 -4.40
CA ASP A 46 10.52 8.28 -4.62
C ASP A 46 10.84 7.18 -3.60
N ILE A 47 10.45 5.95 -3.95
CA ILE A 47 10.55 4.76 -3.09
C ILE A 47 11.04 3.56 -3.89
N ALA A 48 11.61 2.57 -3.19
CA ALA A 48 12.21 1.40 -3.84
C ALA A 48 11.20 0.57 -4.65
N ASP A 49 9.94 0.45 -4.22
CA ASP A 49 8.91 -0.30 -4.96
C ASP A 49 8.56 0.39 -6.30
N VAL A 50 8.59 1.74 -6.38
CA VAL A 50 8.39 2.48 -7.65
C VAL A 50 9.59 2.26 -8.59
N ALA A 51 10.81 2.30 -8.07
CA ALA A 51 12.00 1.99 -8.86
C ALA A 51 11.95 0.56 -9.40
N LEU A 52 11.59 -0.41 -8.57
CA LEU A 52 11.45 -1.83 -8.96
C LEU A 52 10.35 -2.04 -10.03
N MET A 53 9.21 -1.35 -9.91
CA MET A 53 8.19 -1.37 -10.96
C MET A 53 8.73 -0.75 -12.26
N GLY A 54 9.52 0.32 -12.17
CA GLY A 54 10.19 0.91 -13.32
C GLY A 54 11.14 -0.07 -14.02
N GLU A 55 11.92 -0.85 -13.26
CA GLU A 55 12.77 -1.92 -13.81
C GLU A 55 11.92 -2.99 -14.52
N LEU A 56 10.80 -3.42 -13.92
CA LEU A 56 9.88 -4.37 -14.53
C LEU A 56 9.30 -3.85 -15.84
N LEU A 57 8.80 -2.61 -15.86
CA LEU A 57 8.25 -1.99 -17.07
C LEU A 57 9.34 -1.79 -18.14
N SER A 58 10.58 -1.50 -17.75
CA SER A 58 11.71 -1.41 -18.68
C SER A 58 12.01 -2.77 -19.31
N HIS A 59 11.93 -3.86 -18.56
CA HIS A 59 12.07 -5.23 -19.09
C HIS A 59 10.94 -5.57 -20.08
N ILE A 60 9.72 -5.12 -19.81
CA ILE A 60 8.56 -5.26 -20.69
C ILE A 60 8.73 -4.42 -21.98
N GLY A 61 9.65 -3.43 -21.99
CA GLY A 61 10.02 -2.64 -23.16
C GLY A 61 9.71 -1.15 -23.04
N CYS A 62 9.16 -0.68 -21.92
CA CYS A 62 8.92 0.73 -21.69
C CYS A 62 10.22 1.51 -21.44
N ARG A 63 10.20 2.82 -21.73
CA ARG A 63 11.26 3.76 -21.31
C ARG A 63 10.70 4.70 -20.28
N LEU A 64 11.42 4.88 -19.19
CA LEU A 64 11.00 5.75 -18.09
C LEU A 64 11.96 6.92 -17.95
N GLN A 65 11.40 8.09 -17.65
CA GLN A 65 12.14 9.30 -17.31
C GLN A 65 11.49 9.95 -16.10
N ARG A 66 12.28 10.31 -15.09
CA ARG A 66 11.81 10.95 -13.86
C ARG A 66 12.39 12.35 -13.72
N GLU A 67 11.56 13.29 -13.28
CA GLU A 67 11.97 14.64 -12.88
C GLU A 67 11.17 15.03 -11.63
N GLY A 68 11.84 15.08 -10.49
CA GLY A 68 11.18 15.27 -9.20
C GLY A 68 10.13 14.19 -8.94
N THR A 69 8.88 14.60 -8.74
CA THR A 69 7.74 13.69 -8.53
C THR A 69 6.99 13.34 -9.82
N THR A 70 7.40 13.87 -10.97
CA THR A 70 6.80 13.52 -12.26
C THR A 70 7.55 12.37 -12.91
N LEU A 71 6.82 11.38 -13.38
CA LEU A 71 7.33 10.20 -14.08
C LEU A 71 6.69 10.11 -15.47
N TRP A 72 7.52 10.12 -16.51
CA TRP A 72 7.09 9.82 -17.87
C TRP A 72 7.37 8.36 -18.19
N ILE A 73 6.40 7.69 -18.81
CA ILE A 73 6.49 6.31 -19.24
C ILE A 73 6.15 6.27 -20.73
N VAL A 74 7.12 5.87 -21.55
CA VAL A 74 6.92 5.68 -22.99
C VAL A 74 6.73 4.20 -23.25
N SER A 75 5.50 3.79 -23.52
CA SER A 75 5.14 2.42 -23.89
C SER A 75 5.35 2.23 -25.41
N PRO A 76 6.04 1.13 -25.82
CA PRO A 76 6.29 0.88 -27.26
C PRO A 76 5.09 0.22 -27.95
N GLU A 77 5.12 0.13 -29.27
CA GLU A 77 4.11 -0.60 -30.07
C GLU A 77 4.11 -2.09 -29.76
N ARG A 78 5.25 -2.70 -29.49
CA ARG A 78 5.40 -4.11 -29.15
C ARG A 78 6.03 -4.24 -27.76
N LEU A 79 5.40 -5.02 -26.92
CA LEU A 79 5.86 -5.35 -25.57
C LEU A 79 6.54 -6.72 -25.55
N ASN A 80 7.46 -6.91 -24.59
CA ASN A 80 7.90 -8.22 -24.16
C ASN A 80 6.85 -8.78 -23.17
N PRO A 81 6.19 -9.92 -23.44
CA PRO A 81 5.15 -10.46 -22.55
C PRO A 81 5.71 -11.16 -21.30
N GLU A 82 7.00 -11.04 -21.01
CA GLU A 82 7.67 -11.71 -19.91
C GLU A 82 7.96 -10.77 -18.73
N ALA A 83 7.58 -11.19 -17.52
CA ALA A 83 7.92 -10.58 -16.24
C ALA A 83 8.80 -11.54 -15.42
N PRO A 84 10.15 -11.31 -15.34
CA PRO A 84 11.10 -12.27 -14.85
C PRO A 84 11.05 -12.44 -13.32
N LEU A 85 11.43 -13.65 -12.87
CA LEU A 85 11.39 -14.06 -11.47
C LEU A 85 12.16 -13.09 -10.54
N GLU A 86 13.33 -12.60 -10.96
CA GLU A 86 14.20 -11.74 -10.15
C GLU A 86 13.53 -10.42 -9.76
N LEU A 87 12.59 -9.92 -10.59
CA LEU A 87 11.83 -8.71 -10.32
C LEU A 87 10.51 -9.02 -9.62
N VAL A 88 9.76 -10.00 -10.13
CA VAL A 88 8.41 -10.34 -9.65
C VAL A 88 8.42 -10.83 -8.20
N ARG A 89 9.42 -11.63 -7.81
CA ARG A 89 9.54 -12.15 -6.43
C ARG A 89 9.76 -11.08 -5.36
N LYS A 90 10.22 -9.89 -5.73
CA LYS A 90 10.53 -8.81 -4.78
C LYS A 90 9.31 -7.97 -4.40
N MET A 91 8.26 -7.98 -5.23
CA MET A 91 7.10 -7.11 -5.06
C MET A 91 5.80 -7.79 -5.48
N ARG A 92 4.83 -7.88 -4.56
CA ARG A 92 3.53 -8.50 -4.83
C ARG A 92 2.76 -7.83 -5.96
N ALA A 93 2.82 -6.49 -6.04
CA ALA A 93 2.11 -5.70 -7.05
C ALA A 93 2.51 -6.03 -8.50
N SER A 94 3.65 -6.70 -8.71
CA SER A 94 4.09 -7.13 -10.06
C SER A 94 3.10 -8.03 -10.77
N ILE A 95 2.24 -8.80 -10.06
CA ILE A 95 1.21 -9.64 -10.68
C ILE A 95 0.20 -8.84 -11.52
N VAL A 96 0.03 -7.55 -11.24
CA VAL A 96 -0.96 -6.71 -11.92
C VAL A 96 -0.61 -6.47 -13.41
N VAL A 97 0.64 -6.73 -13.85
CA VAL A 97 1.00 -6.68 -15.27
C VAL A 97 0.34 -7.79 -16.09
N LEU A 98 -0.18 -8.85 -15.44
CA LEU A 98 -0.75 -10.03 -16.10
C LEU A 98 -1.93 -9.67 -17.00
N GLY A 99 -2.93 -8.94 -16.50
CA GLY A 99 -4.11 -8.52 -17.27
C GLY A 99 -3.74 -7.66 -18.50
N PRO A 100 -3.00 -6.58 -18.32
CA PRO A 100 -2.55 -5.73 -19.43
C PRO A 100 -1.70 -6.46 -20.48
N LEU A 101 -0.80 -7.37 -20.08
CA LEU A 101 -0.02 -8.16 -21.03
C LEU A 101 -0.90 -9.10 -21.85
N LEU A 102 -1.83 -9.83 -21.19
CA LEU A 102 -2.81 -10.67 -21.89
C LEU A 102 -3.67 -9.86 -22.86
N ALA A 103 -4.14 -8.70 -22.43
CA ALA A 103 -4.98 -7.83 -23.26
C ALA A 103 -4.23 -7.31 -24.49
N ARG A 104 -2.96 -6.98 -24.35
CA ARG A 104 -2.17 -6.33 -25.39
C ARG A 104 -1.34 -7.28 -26.25
N CYS A 105 -0.79 -8.34 -25.64
CA CYS A 105 0.07 -9.30 -26.33
C CYS A 105 -0.66 -10.58 -26.73
N GLY A 106 -1.82 -10.89 -26.13
CA GLY A 106 -2.48 -12.18 -26.24
C GLY A 106 -1.81 -13.31 -25.44
N GLU A 107 -0.67 -13.02 -24.83
CA GLU A 107 0.10 -13.91 -23.98
C GLU A 107 0.78 -13.18 -22.85
N ALA A 108 1.10 -13.87 -21.75
CA ALA A 108 1.89 -13.36 -20.66
C ALA A 108 2.65 -14.46 -19.95
N ARG A 109 3.90 -14.21 -19.56
CA ARG A 109 4.74 -15.12 -18.77
C ARG A 109 5.19 -14.38 -17.52
N VAL A 110 4.55 -14.67 -16.39
CA VAL A 110 4.76 -13.97 -15.13
C VAL A 110 5.15 -14.98 -14.05
N ALA A 111 6.29 -14.78 -13.41
CA ALA A 111 6.67 -15.60 -12.28
C ALA A 111 5.68 -15.43 -11.11
N LEU A 112 5.58 -16.43 -10.23
CA LEU A 112 4.73 -16.28 -9.03
C LEU A 112 5.25 -15.12 -8.15
N PRO A 113 4.37 -14.18 -7.76
CA PRO A 113 4.78 -12.99 -7.06
C PRO A 113 5.21 -13.28 -5.61
N GLY A 114 6.26 -12.60 -5.17
CA GLY A 114 6.71 -12.56 -3.78
C GLY A 114 6.21 -11.32 -3.03
N GLY A 115 7.09 -10.64 -2.32
CA GLY A 115 6.83 -9.45 -1.52
C GLY A 115 6.87 -9.74 -0.02
N ASP A 116 6.25 -8.88 0.80
CA ASP A 116 6.23 -9.03 2.25
C ASP A 116 5.55 -10.34 2.66
N ASP A 117 6.18 -11.02 3.63
CA ASP A 117 5.71 -12.31 4.15
C ASP A 117 4.59 -12.10 5.19
N LEU A 118 3.38 -11.90 4.68
CA LEU A 118 2.16 -11.70 5.48
C LEU A 118 1.28 -12.96 5.54
N GLY A 119 1.82 -14.13 5.18
CA GLY A 119 1.09 -15.39 5.07
C GLY A 119 0.65 -15.71 3.65
N ALA A 120 -0.27 -16.66 3.52
CA ALA A 120 -0.81 -17.06 2.22
C ALA A 120 -1.53 -15.90 1.53
N ARG A 121 -1.09 -15.60 0.31
CA ARG A 121 -1.67 -14.54 -0.54
C ARG A 121 -1.88 -15.10 -1.94
N PRO A 122 -2.89 -15.99 -2.11
CA PRO A 122 -3.15 -16.64 -3.39
C PRO A 122 -3.45 -15.62 -4.49
N ILE A 123 -3.29 -16.05 -5.74
CA ILE A 123 -3.62 -15.27 -6.94
C ILE A 123 -4.81 -15.85 -7.70
N ASP A 124 -5.53 -16.76 -7.05
CA ASP A 124 -6.69 -17.50 -7.57
C ASP A 124 -7.74 -16.56 -8.18
N MET A 125 -8.19 -15.54 -7.44
CA MET A 125 -9.16 -14.56 -7.93
C MET A 125 -8.69 -13.80 -9.18
N HIS A 126 -7.38 -13.54 -9.31
CA HIS A 126 -6.84 -12.95 -10.55
C HIS A 126 -7.00 -13.92 -11.71
N LEU A 127 -6.65 -15.19 -11.50
CA LEU A 127 -6.67 -16.21 -12.55
C LEU A 127 -8.10 -16.59 -12.95
N GLU A 128 -8.96 -16.83 -11.96
CA GLU A 128 -10.37 -17.18 -12.18
C GLU A 128 -11.10 -16.07 -12.96
N GLY A 129 -10.89 -14.81 -12.58
CA GLY A 129 -11.49 -13.70 -13.30
C GLY A 129 -10.98 -13.56 -14.74
N LEU A 130 -9.67 -13.66 -14.95
CA LEU A 130 -9.10 -13.62 -16.30
C LEU A 130 -9.50 -14.85 -17.15
N GLN A 131 -9.70 -16.04 -16.53
CA GLN A 131 -10.23 -17.22 -17.22
C GLN A 131 -11.66 -17.01 -17.67
N GLN A 132 -12.50 -16.37 -16.85
CA GLN A 132 -13.87 -16.01 -17.28
C GLN A 132 -13.86 -15.02 -18.45
N MET A 133 -12.80 -14.18 -18.55
CA MET A 133 -12.57 -13.29 -19.69
C MET A 133 -11.97 -14.00 -20.92
N GLY A 134 -11.72 -15.31 -20.86
CA GLY A 134 -11.26 -16.14 -21.99
C GLY A 134 -9.75 -16.41 -22.01
N ALA A 135 -9.02 -16.09 -20.95
CA ALA A 135 -7.63 -16.51 -20.82
C ALA A 135 -7.52 -17.98 -20.36
N SER A 136 -6.41 -18.64 -20.69
CA SER A 136 -6.02 -19.95 -20.15
C SER A 136 -4.65 -19.85 -19.49
N PHE A 137 -4.42 -20.65 -18.43
CA PHE A 137 -3.20 -20.60 -17.65
C PHE A 137 -2.59 -21.97 -17.45
N ARG A 138 -1.26 -22.02 -17.49
CA ARG A 138 -0.46 -23.17 -17.11
C ARG A 138 0.67 -22.70 -16.17
N LEU A 139 0.85 -23.38 -15.05
CA LEU A 139 1.99 -23.19 -14.18
C LEU A 139 3.11 -24.17 -14.57
N SER A 140 4.26 -23.61 -14.96
CA SER A 140 5.43 -24.40 -15.37
C SER A 140 6.69 -23.81 -14.72
N HIS A 141 7.44 -24.63 -13.96
CA HIS A 141 8.70 -24.22 -13.31
C HIS A 141 8.62 -22.92 -12.49
N GLY A 142 7.48 -22.66 -11.82
CA GLY A 142 7.28 -21.43 -11.02
C GLY A 142 6.92 -20.20 -11.84
N VAL A 143 6.72 -20.35 -13.15
CA VAL A 143 6.24 -19.31 -14.06
C VAL A 143 4.80 -19.62 -14.49
N LEU A 144 3.93 -18.64 -14.36
CA LEU A 144 2.58 -18.65 -14.86
C LEU A 144 2.62 -18.25 -16.34
N GLU A 145 2.26 -19.19 -17.21
CA GLU A 145 2.09 -18.97 -18.65
C GLU A 145 0.61 -18.78 -18.93
N GLY A 146 0.23 -17.60 -19.40
CA GLY A 146 -1.15 -17.23 -19.75
C GLY A 146 -1.29 -16.95 -21.23
N GLU A 147 -2.41 -17.37 -21.81
CA GLU A 147 -2.75 -17.14 -23.22
C GLU A 147 -4.21 -16.68 -23.35
N ALA A 148 -4.43 -15.69 -24.22
CA ALA A 148 -5.74 -15.19 -24.64
C ALA A 148 -5.82 -15.19 -26.18
N VAL A 149 -5.86 -16.36 -26.78
CA VAL A 149 -5.72 -16.60 -28.24
C VAL A 149 -6.71 -15.78 -29.07
N ASN A 150 -7.94 -15.57 -28.56
CA ASN A 150 -8.99 -14.79 -29.24
C ASN A 150 -9.09 -13.35 -28.71
N GLY A 151 -8.11 -12.92 -27.89
CA GLY A 151 -8.18 -11.72 -27.07
C GLY A 151 -9.12 -11.89 -25.87
N LEU A 152 -9.10 -10.97 -24.93
CA LEU A 152 -10.01 -10.97 -23.78
C LEU A 152 -11.40 -10.48 -24.17
N ALA A 153 -12.43 -11.08 -23.57
CA ALA A 153 -13.82 -10.68 -23.68
C ALA A 153 -14.36 -10.27 -22.29
N GLY A 154 -15.28 -9.32 -22.28
CA GLY A 154 -15.96 -8.92 -21.05
C GLY A 154 -16.74 -10.08 -20.45
N ALA A 155 -16.83 -10.10 -19.13
CA ALA A 155 -17.53 -11.11 -18.33
C ALA A 155 -18.09 -10.51 -17.05
N GLU A 156 -19.08 -11.17 -16.46
CA GLU A 156 -19.52 -10.87 -15.09
C GLU A 156 -18.72 -11.74 -14.12
N ILE A 157 -17.94 -11.10 -13.25
CA ILE A 157 -16.98 -11.76 -12.36
C ILE A 157 -17.32 -11.42 -10.93
N GLU A 158 -17.70 -12.42 -10.13
CA GLU A 158 -17.95 -12.27 -8.71
C GLU A 158 -16.70 -12.66 -7.91
N LEU A 159 -16.11 -11.70 -7.18
CA LEU A 159 -14.98 -11.95 -6.32
C LEU A 159 -15.45 -12.55 -4.98
N SER A 160 -14.87 -13.67 -4.56
CA SER A 160 -15.16 -14.30 -3.26
C SER A 160 -14.80 -13.41 -2.07
N PHE A 161 -13.87 -12.48 -2.28
CA PHE A 161 -13.41 -11.47 -1.32
C PHE A 161 -13.09 -10.17 -2.08
N PRO A 162 -13.35 -8.94 -1.51
CA PRO A 162 -13.04 -7.68 -2.18
C PRO A 162 -11.51 -7.45 -2.25
N SER A 163 -10.85 -8.24 -3.09
CA SER A 163 -9.40 -8.19 -3.30
C SER A 163 -9.00 -6.97 -4.12
N VAL A 164 -8.18 -6.10 -3.52
CA VAL A 164 -7.64 -4.90 -4.19
C VAL A 164 -6.89 -5.31 -5.48
N GLY A 165 -5.93 -6.24 -5.35
CA GLY A 165 -5.11 -6.64 -6.50
C GLY A 165 -5.91 -7.31 -7.62
N ALA A 166 -6.89 -8.17 -7.29
CA ALA A 166 -7.73 -8.79 -8.30
C ALA A 166 -8.62 -7.74 -9.01
N THR A 167 -9.25 -6.83 -8.25
CA THR A 167 -10.06 -5.75 -8.80
C THR A 167 -9.24 -4.88 -9.77
N GLU A 168 -8.02 -4.47 -9.40
CA GLU A 168 -7.12 -3.68 -10.23
C GLU A 168 -6.74 -4.42 -11.52
N ASN A 169 -6.35 -5.69 -11.40
CA ASN A 169 -5.92 -6.49 -12.54
C ASN A 169 -7.05 -6.73 -13.55
N LEU A 170 -8.26 -7.06 -13.04
CA LEU A 170 -9.44 -7.28 -13.86
C LEU A 170 -9.95 -5.97 -14.50
N MET A 171 -9.88 -4.86 -13.79
CA MET A 171 -10.22 -3.53 -14.33
C MET A 171 -9.26 -3.15 -15.46
N LEU A 172 -7.95 -3.33 -15.28
CA LEU A 172 -6.94 -3.08 -16.31
C LEU A 172 -7.12 -4.00 -17.52
N ALA A 173 -7.47 -5.26 -17.33
CA ALA A 173 -7.78 -6.19 -18.43
C ALA A 173 -9.07 -5.80 -19.14
N GLY A 174 -10.10 -5.43 -18.38
CA GLY A 174 -11.44 -5.11 -18.86
C GLY A 174 -11.49 -3.92 -19.81
N VAL A 175 -10.69 -2.87 -19.55
CA VAL A 175 -10.68 -1.67 -20.43
C VAL A 175 -10.19 -1.95 -21.84
N ALA A 176 -9.43 -3.03 -22.06
CA ALA A 176 -8.96 -3.47 -23.37
C ALA A 176 -9.67 -4.75 -23.87
N ALA A 177 -10.62 -5.30 -23.12
CA ALA A 177 -11.40 -6.48 -23.52
C ALA A 177 -12.50 -6.11 -24.51
N LYS A 178 -13.09 -7.11 -25.19
CA LYS A 178 -14.26 -6.91 -26.06
C LYS A 178 -15.55 -6.95 -25.24
N GLY A 179 -16.34 -5.89 -25.26
CA GLY A 179 -17.63 -5.83 -24.53
C GLY A 179 -17.51 -5.26 -23.13
N GLU A 180 -18.42 -5.63 -22.24
CA GLU A 180 -18.50 -5.12 -20.87
C GLU A 180 -17.99 -6.18 -19.86
N THR A 181 -17.15 -5.74 -18.93
CA THR A 181 -16.77 -6.51 -17.75
C THR A 181 -17.46 -5.93 -16.52
N ILE A 182 -18.17 -6.78 -15.77
CA ILE A 182 -18.80 -6.40 -14.49
C ILE A 182 -18.03 -7.12 -13.39
N ILE A 183 -17.50 -6.37 -12.42
CA ILE A 183 -16.80 -6.92 -11.27
C ILE A 183 -17.69 -6.75 -10.05
N VAL A 184 -18.27 -7.85 -9.56
CA VAL A 184 -19.12 -7.90 -8.36
C VAL A 184 -18.26 -8.19 -7.14
N ASN A 185 -18.60 -7.59 -5.99
CA ASN A 185 -17.80 -7.59 -4.77
C ASN A 185 -16.39 -7.02 -4.97
N ALA A 186 -16.29 -5.98 -5.80
CA ALA A 186 -15.06 -5.25 -6.06
C ALA A 186 -14.53 -4.55 -4.80
N ALA A 187 -13.21 -4.37 -4.72
CA ALA A 187 -12.57 -3.53 -3.74
C ALA A 187 -12.98 -2.05 -3.92
N ARG A 188 -13.05 -1.30 -2.81
CA ARG A 188 -13.60 0.08 -2.81
C ARG A 188 -12.58 1.11 -2.35
N GLU A 189 -11.34 0.72 -2.18
CA GLU A 189 -10.25 1.55 -1.72
C GLU A 189 -10.10 2.80 -2.60
N PRO A 190 -9.69 3.94 -2.02
CA PRO A 190 -9.44 5.17 -2.77
C PRO A 190 -8.49 4.98 -3.96
N GLU A 191 -7.54 4.06 -3.85
CA GLU A 191 -6.59 3.68 -4.90
C GLU A 191 -7.28 3.03 -6.11
N ILE A 192 -8.40 2.30 -5.89
CA ILE A 192 -9.25 1.75 -6.97
C ILE A 192 -9.98 2.89 -7.69
N VAL A 193 -10.49 3.85 -6.93
CA VAL A 193 -11.16 5.04 -7.49
C VAL A 193 -10.19 5.87 -8.34
N ASP A 194 -8.95 6.00 -7.88
CA ASP A 194 -7.90 6.74 -8.57
C ASP A 194 -7.50 6.06 -9.89
N LEU A 195 -7.27 4.75 -9.85
CA LEU A 195 -7.00 3.97 -11.05
C LEU A 195 -8.14 4.05 -12.07
N ALA A 196 -9.40 3.99 -11.64
CA ALA A 196 -10.57 4.14 -12.52
C ALA A 196 -10.57 5.52 -13.19
N ARG A 197 -10.26 6.59 -12.46
CA ARG A 197 -10.14 7.95 -12.99
C ARG A 197 -9.01 8.07 -14.02
N HIS A 198 -7.85 7.47 -13.73
CA HIS A 198 -6.73 7.43 -14.67
C HIS A 198 -7.14 6.71 -15.97
N LEU A 199 -7.75 5.52 -15.88
CA LEU A 199 -8.22 4.77 -17.03
C LEU A 199 -9.28 5.56 -17.84
N ASN A 200 -10.20 6.26 -17.16
CA ASN A 200 -11.18 7.13 -17.82
C ASN A 200 -10.50 8.32 -18.54
N ALA A 201 -9.42 8.88 -17.95
CA ALA A 201 -8.61 9.90 -18.62
C ALA A 201 -7.89 9.35 -19.86
N MET A 202 -7.57 8.04 -19.88
CA MET A 202 -7.04 7.34 -21.05
C MET A 202 -8.10 7.06 -22.13
N GLY A 203 -9.38 7.38 -21.89
CA GLY A 203 -10.49 7.16 -22.82
C GLY A 203 -11.28 5.87 -22.58
N ALA A 204 -11.05 5.17 -21.44
CA ALA A 204 -11.88 4.06 -21.01
C ALA A 204 -13.24 4.55 -20.47
N SER A 205 -14.13 3.59 -20.21
CA SER A 205 -15.40 3.83 -19.51
C SER A 205 -15.51 2.88 -18.32
N VAL A 206 -15.03 3.35 -17.17
CA VAL A 206 -15.13 2.67 -15.88
C VAL A 206 -16.10 3.44 -15.01
N THR A 207 -17.12 2.78 -14.48
CA THR A 207 -18.13 3.36 -13.58
C THR A 207 -18.40 2.46 -12.39
N GLY A 208 -18.97 3.02 -11.31
CA GLY A 208 -19.21 2.30 -10.07
C GLY A 208 -18.00 2.25 -9.12
N GLU A 209 -16.92 2.98 -9.41
CA GLU A 209 -15.75 3.08 -8.55
C GLU A 209 -16.11 3.55 -7.12
N GLY A 210 -15.51 2.93 -6.11
CA GLY A 210 -15.84 3.16 -4.69
C GLY A 210 -17.11 2.43 -4.22
N THR A 211 -17.80 1.70 -5.10
CA THR A 211 -18.92 0.80 -4.77
C THR A 211 -18.49 -0.68 -4.91
N PRO A 212 -19.26 -1.64 -4.41
CA PRO A 212 -18.92 -3.05 -4.56
C PRO A 212 -19.16 -3.62 -5.97
N MET A 213 -19.59 -2.79 -6.94
CA MET A 213 -19.84 -3.22 -8.31
C MET A 213 -19.20 -2.23 -9.29
N LEU A 214 -18.28 -2.73 -10.10
CA LEU A 214 -17.63 -1.97 -11.16
C LEU A 214 -18.13 -2.42 -12.53
N HIS A 215 -18.38 -1.46 -13.41
CA HIS A 215 -18.70 -1.67 -14.81
C HIS A 215 -17.56 -1.12 -15.66
N VAL A 216 -16.96 -1.96 -16.49
CA VAL A 216 -15.81 -1.62 -17.33
C VAL A 216 -16.17 -1.93 -18.76
N ILE A 217 -16.35 -0.91 -19.58
CA ILE A 217 -16.60 -1.07 -21.02
C ILE A 217 -15.28 -1.02 -21.75
N GLY A 218 -14.93 -2.12 -22.41
CA GLY A 218 -13.71 -2.23 -23.19
C GLY A 218 -13.73 -1.37 -24.45
N THR A 219 -12.59 -0.77 -24.77
CA THR A 219 -12.45 0.13 -25.93
C THR A 219 -11.13 -0.08 -26.66
N PRO A 220 -11.13 -0.07 -28.01
CA PRO A 220 -9.92 -0.05 -28.81
C PRO A 220 -9.27 1.34 -28.89
N ASN A 221 -9.91 2.38 -28.36
CA ASN A 221 -9.53 3.78 -28.55
C ASN A 221 -8.86 4.39 -27.34
N LEU A 222 -8.12 3.59 -26.56
CA LEU A 222 -7.30 4.12 -25.46
C LEU A 222 -6.20 5.05 -26.01
N SER A 223 -5.87 6.08 -25.26
CA SER A 223 -4.79 7.01 -25.54
C SER A 223 -3.93 7.27 -24.31
N PRO A 224 -2.65 7.63 -24.49
CA PRO A 224 -1.83 8.07 -23.37
C PRO A 224 -2.48 9.25 -22.64
N ALA A 225 -2.35 9.26 -21.30
CA ALA A 225 -2.92 10.32 -20.48
C ALA A 225 -1.89 10.89 -19.50
N GLU A 226 -2.21 12.09 -19.01
CA GLU A 226 -1.62 12.67 -17.81
C GLU A 226 -2.53 12.38 -16.62
N HIS A 227 -1.93 11.95 -15.48
CA HIS A 227 -2.66 11.71 -14.25
C HIS A 227 -1.82 12.15 -13.04
N THR A 228 -2.51 12.56 -11.98
CA THR A 228 -1.87 12.89 -10.70
C THR A 228 -2.27 11.86 -9.66
N VAL A 229 -1.29 11.10 -9.19
CA VAL A 229 -1.46 10.06 -8.16
C VAL A 229 -2.02 10.67 -6.89
N ILE A 230 -3.06 10.03 -6.32
CA ILE A 230 -3.64 10.48 -5.05
C ILE A 230 -2.60 10.49 -3.92
N PRO A 231 -2.80 11.34 -2.89
CA PRO A 231 -1.95 11.34 -1.69
C PRO A 231 -1.98 9.99 -0.96
N ASP A 232 -0.84 9.60 -0.36
CA ASP A 232 -0.73 8.36 0.41
C ASP A 232 -1.40 8.50 1.79
N ARG A 233 -2.63 7.99 1.89
CA ARG A 233 -3.37 7.95 3.15
C ARG A 233 -2.69 7.10 4.23
N LEU A 234 -1.90 6.09 3.84
CA LEU A 234 -1.20 5.22 4.79
C LEU A 234 0.03 5.93 5.37
N GLU A 235 0.70 6.75 4.58
CA GLU A 235 1.73 7.67 5.07
C GLU A 235 1.11 8.70 6.01
N ALA A 236 -0.02 9.31 5.63
CA ALA A 236 -0.75 10.27 6.46
C ALA A 236 -1.17 9.66 7.82
N GLY A 237 -1.74 8.46 7.81
CA GLY A 237 -2.10 7.71 9.01
C GLY A 237 -0.91 7.39 9.89
N THR A 238 0.24 7.06 9.29
CA THR A 238 1.48 6.79 10.04
C THR A 238 1.95 8.04 10.79
N TYR A 239 1.94 9.25 10.17
CA TYR A 239 2.30 10.48 10.87
C TYR A 239 1.25 10.93 11.89
N ALA A 240 -0.03 10.67 11.64
CA ALA A 240 -1.07 10.90 12.63
C ALA A 240 -0.84 10.06 13.90
N ILE A 241 -0.51 8.77 13.73
CA ILE A 241 -0.17 7.87 14.84
C ILE A 241 1.15 8.29 15.50
N ALA A 242 2.14 8.81 14.74
CA ALA A 242 3.38 9.34 15.30
C ALA A 242 3.12 10.51 16.26
N GLY A 243 2.23 11.43 15.88
CA GLY A 243 1.76 12.50 16.77
C GLY A 243 1.09 11.96 18.02
N ALA A 244 0.21 10.97 17.85
CA ALA A 244 -0.52 10.35 18.96
C ALA A 244 0.40 9.66 19.99
N ILE A 245 1.33 8.80 19.53
CA ILE A 245 2.20 7.98 20.40
C ILE A 245 3.21 8.83 21.16
N THR A 246 3.66 9.95 20.59
CA THR A 246 4.63 10.85 21.22
C THR A 246 3.97 11.91 22.12
N GLY A 247 2.61 11.95 22.21
CA GLY A 247 1.89 13.04 22.87
C GLY A 247 2.18 14.40 22.23
N GLY A 248 2.42 14.39 20.93
CA GLY A 248 2.84 15.53 20.13
C GLY A 248 1.68 16.34 19.53
N ASP A 249 2.02 17.30 18.70
CA ASP A 249 1.09 18.16 17.96
C ASP A 249 1.53 18.22 16.49
N VAL A 250 0.94 17.34 15.68
CA VAL A 250 1.35 17.12 14.29
C VAL A 250 0.23 17.49 13.34
N THR A 251 0.56 18.33 12.37
CA THR A 251 -0.32 18.64 11.23
C THR A 251 0.18 17.87 10.00
N VAL A 252 -0.69 17.06 9.41
CA VAL A 252 -0.46 16.34 8.16
C VAL A 252 -1.21 17.07 7.05
N THR A 253 -0.51 17.47 6.01
CA THR A 253 -1.08 18.19 4.85
C THR A 253 -0.97 17.38 3.57
N GLY A 254 -1.76 17.75 2.56
CA GLY A 254 -1.79 17.11 1.25
C GLY A 254 -2.59 15.81 1.22
N CYS A 255 -3.43 15.54 2.23
CA CYS A 255 -4.29 14.37 2.25
C CYS A 255 -5.66 14.71 2.86
N SER A 256 -6.73 14.36 2.15
CA SER A 256 -8.08 14.55 2.70
C SER A 256 -8.36 13.60 3.87
N PRO A 257 -8.82 14.11 5.02
CA PRO A 257 -9.19 13.28 6.17
C PRO A 257 -10.30 12.27 5.87
N THR A 258 -11.06 12.48 4.79
CA THR A 258 -12.11 11.55 4.37
C THR A 258 -11.60 10.18 3.96
N LEU A 259 -10.31 10.08 3.60
CA LEU A 259 -9.64 8.83 3.21
C LEU A 259 -9.23 7.97 4.41
N LEU A 260 -9.28 8.52 5.64
CA LEU A 260 -8.81 7.93 6.89
C LEU A 260 -9.87 7.95 8.00
N ARG A 261 -11.15 7.94 7.65
CA ARG A 261 -12.24 8.15 8.62
C ARG A 261 -12.20 7.20 9.81
N MET A 262 -11.98 5.91 9.56
CA MET A 262 -11.97 4.89 10.60
C MET A 262 -10.73 5.04 11.51
N GLU A 263 -9.57 5.28 10.92
CA GLU A 263 -8.30 5.44 11.65
C GLU A 263 -8.34 6.70 12.53
N LEU A 264 -8.87 7.81 12.00
CA LEU A 264 -9.03 9.05 12.76
C LEU A 264 -10.04 8.90 13.90
N SER A 265 -11.16 8.20 13.67
CA SER A 265 -12.11 7.87 14.74
C SER A 265 -11.45 7.05 15.85
N LYS A 266 -10.60 6.07 15.50
CA LYS A 266 -9.86 5.28 16.49
C LYS A 266 -8.82 6.11 17.25
N LEU A 267 -8.22 7.10 16.63
CA LEU A 267 -7.34 8.05 17.34
C LEU A 267 -8.14 8.96 18.28
N GLU A 268 -9.34 9.40 17.90
CA GLU A 268 -10.27 10.13 18.76
C GLU A 268 -10.67 9.27 19.98
N ASP A 269 -11.03 7.99 19.77
CA ASP A 269 -11.34 7.01 20.83
C ASP A 269 -10.12 6.82 21.78
N ALA A 270 -8.89 6.85 21.24
CA ALA A 270 -7.66 6.75 22.01
C ALA A 270 -7.32 8.04 22.80
N GLY A 271 -8.14 9.08 22.71
CA GLY A 271 -8.01 10.32 23.46
C GLY A 271 -7.25 11.43 22.72
N CYS A 272 -7.00 11.29 21.43
CA CYS A 272 -6.40 12.37 20.64
C CYS A 272 -7.45 13.45 20.31
N GLN A 273 -7.00 14.72 20.26
CA GLN A 273 -7.79 15.78 19.65
C GLN A 273 -7.50 15.79 18.15
N VAL A 274 -8.52 15.59 17.33
CA VAL A 274 -8.41 15.54 15.88
C VAL A 274 -9.12 16.72 15.26
N ARG A 275 -8.39 17.58 14.54
CA ARG A 275 -8.96 18.66 13.73
C ARG A 275 -8.79 18.32 12.25
N LYS A 276 -9.79 18.62 11.45
CA LYS A 276 -9.88 18.21 10.05
C LYS A 276 -10.17 19.43 9.17
N GLY A 277 -9.41 19.57 8.06
CA GLY A 277 -9.71 20.51 6.98
C GLY A 277 -10.09 19.76 5.69
N GLU A 278 -9.96 20.40 4.56
CA GLU A 278 -10.26 19.80 3.26
C GLU A 278 -9.17 18.79 2.86
N ASP A 279 -7.90 19.21 2.98
CA ASP A 279 -6.70 18.46 2.57
C ASP A 279 -5.65 18.33 3.69
N TRP A 280 -6.06 18.54 4.94
CA TRP A 280 -5.17 18.44 6.10
C TRP A 280 -5.91 17.88 7.33
N LEU A 281 -5.13 17.30 8.23
CA LEU A 281 -5.56 16.90 9.56
C LEU A 281 -4.50 17.31 10.60
N ARG A 282 -4.92 17.60 11.83
CA ARG A 282 -4.02 17.86 12.96
C ARG A 282 -4.38 16.96 14.12
N ILE A 283 -3.38 16.32 14.66
CA ILE A 283 -3.47 15.40 15.80
C ILE A 283 -2.73 16.01 16.97
N GLU A 284 -3.44 16.28 18.07
CA GLU A 284 -2.85 16.57 19.38
C GLU A 284 -2.96 15.29 20.22
N GLY A 285 -1.83 14.61 20.45
CA GLY A 285 -1.76 13.35 21.18
C GLY A 285 -1.95 13.55 22.69
N PRO A 286 -2.60 12.62 23.42
CA PRO A 286 -2.68 12.64 24.86
C PRO A 286 -1.33 12.33 25.50
N GLU A 287 -1.14 12.66 26.77
CA GLU A 287 0.05 12.25 27.52
C GLU A 287 0.21 10.73 27.55
N ARG A 288 -0.91 10.01 27.65
CA ARG A 288 -1.00 8.56 27.58
C ARG A 288 -2.28 8.17 26.84
N PRO A 289 -2.20 7.35 25.77
CA PRO A 289 -3.39 6.90 25.03
C PRO A 289 -4.34 6.08 25.89
N GLN A 290 -5.65 6.17 25.60
CA GLN A 290 -6.65 5.26 26.14
C GLN A 290 -6.58 3.92 25.38
N PRO A 291 -6.91 2.80 26.04
CA PRO A 291 -7.04 1.51 25.37
C PRO A 291 -8.26 1.55 24.42
N ILE A 292 -8.09 0.98 23.24
CA ILE A 292 -9.16 0.83 22.26
C ILE A 292 -9.10 -0.56 21.63
N ASP A 293 -10.24 -1.05 21.22
CA ASP A 293 -10.34 -2.25 20.41
C ASP A 293 -10.60 -1.89 18.94
N PHE A 294 -10.01 -2.66 18.02
CA PHE A 294 -10.33 -2.54 16.61
C PHE A 294 -10.14 -3.86 15.85
N VAL A 295 -10.76 -3.90 14.67
CA VAL A 295 -10.75 -5.04 13.75
C VAL A 295 -10.35 -4.53 12.37
N THR A 296 -9.39 -5.19 11.72
CA THR A 296 -9.06 -4.89 10.33
C THR A 296 -10.12 -5.46 9.39
N LEU A 297 -10.57 -4.64 8.45
CA LEU A 297 -11.60 -4.97 7.46
C LEU A 297 -11.25 -4.30 6.12
N PRO A 298 -11.79 -4.83 5.00
CA PRO A 298 -11.74 -4.10 3.72
C PRO A 298 -12.31 -2.68 3.86
N TYR A 299 -11.83 -1.76 3.03
CA TYR A 299 -12.29 -0.37 3.04
C TYR A 299 -13.83 -0.27 2.92
N PRO A 300 -14.49 0.60 3.73
CA PRO A 300 -13.94 1.65 4.57
C PRO A 300 -13.66 1.23 6.03
N GLY A 301 -13.44 -0.04 6.32
CA GLY A 301 -13.00 -0.50 7.63
C GLY A 301 -11.55 -0.08 7.95
N PHE A 302 -11.07 -0.45 9.16
CA PHE A 302 -9.71 -0.12 9.59
C PHE A 302 -8.69 -0.85 8.70
N HIS A 303 -7.76 -0.09 8.11
CA HIS A 303 -6.83 -0.63 7.12
C HIS A 303 -5.70 -1.44 7.77
N THR A 304 -5.48 -2.67 7.27
CA THR A 304 -4.44 -3.57 7.79
C THR A 304 -3.02 -2.99 7.69
N ASP A 305 -2.74 -2.07 6.75
CA ASP A 305 -1.44 -1.41 6.62
C ASP A 305 -1.17 -0.32 7.69
N LEU A 306 -2.18 0.07 8.48
CA LEU A 306 -2.03 0.92 9.67
C LEU A 306 -2.14 0.13 10.98
N HIS A 307 -2.42 -1.18 10.88
CA HIS A 307 -2.52 -2.07 12.03
C HIS A 307 -1.22 -2.11 12.87
N PRO A 308 0.01 -2.31 12.32
CA PRO A 308 1.22 -2.35 13.14
C PRO A 308 1.51 -1.04 13.88
N GLN A 309 1.27 0.12 13.23
CA GLN A 309 1.48 1.42 13.85
C GLN A 309 0.47 1.67 14.98
N MET A 310 -0.80 1.29 14.78
CA MET A 310 -1.81 1.39 15.84
C MET A 310 -1.50 0.45 17.01
N VAL A 311 -1.03 -0.77 16.74
CA VAL A 311 -0.56 -1.69 17.79
C VAL A 311 0.61 -1.07 18.58
N ALA A 312 1.57 -0.43 17.90
CA ALA A 312 2.66 0.28 18.56
C ALA A 312 2.13 1.37 19.53
N LEU A 313 1.12 2.16 19.10
CA LEU A 313 0.44 3.14 19.97
C LEU A 313 -0.17 2.48 21.19
N LEU A 314 -0.85 1.34 21.01
CA LEU A 314 -1.54 0.64 22.10
C LEU A 314 -0.59 -0.01 23.11
N THR A 315 0.68 -0.27 22.74
CA THR A 315 1.68 -0.79 23.69
C THR A 315 1.93 0.17 24.87
N VAL A 316 1.64 1.45 24.72
CA VAL A 316 1.80 2.47 25.77
C VAL A 316 0.47 3.00 26.31
N ALA A 317 -0.66 2.42 25.93
CA ALA A 317 -1.99 2.80 26.41
C ALA A 317 -2.18 2.57 27.92
N SER A 318 -3.20 3.22 28.51
CA SER A 318 -3.47 3.17 29.96
C SER A 318 -4.15 1.89 30.42
N GLY A 319 -4.45 0.95 29.53
CA GLY A 319 -5.19 -0.29 29.84
C GLY A 319 -4.91 -1.40 28.83
N THR A 320 -5.88 -2.30 28.67
CA THR A 320 -5.80 -3.46 27.77
C THR A 320 -6.63 -3.22 26.52
N SER A 321 -6.07 -3.53 25.36
CA SER A 321 -6.71 -3.46 24.04
C SER A 321 -6.76 -4.84 23.39
N ILE A 322 -7.80 -5.10 22.61
CA ILE A 322 -7.93 -6.29 21.77
C ILE A 322 -7.94 -5.87 20.31
N VAL A 323 -7.00 -6.41 19.55
CA VAL A 323 -6.87 -6.13 18.11
C VAL A 323 -7.08 -7.42 17.32
N THR A 324 -7.99 -7.38 16.36
CA THR A 324 -8.27 -8.53 15.49
C THR A 324 -7.81 -8.25 14.06
N GLU A 325 -6.95 -9.12 13.53
CA GLU A 325 -6.49 -9.06 12.14
C GLU A 325 -7.20 -10.13 11.31
N ASN A 326 -8.09 -9.71 10.41
CA ASN A 326 -8.90 -10.61 9.58
C ASN A 326 -8.38 -10.79 8.16
N LEU A 327 -7.36 -10.03 7.75
CA LEU A 327 -6.94 -9.98 6.34
C LEU A 327 -5.67 -10.79 6.06
N TYR A 328 -4.74 -10.86 7.04
CA TYR A 328 -3.46 -11.52 6.85
C TYR A 328 -3.06 -12.37 8.07
N ASP A 329 -2.93 -13.68 7.87
CA ASP A 329 -2.65 -14.65 8.94
C ASP A 329 -1.31 -14.41 9.66
N SER A 330 -0.31 -13.87 8.96
CA SER A 330 1.05 -13.65 9.50
C SER A 330 1.34 -12.18 9.80
N ARG A 331 0.31 -11.34 9.95
CA ARG A 331 0.51 -9.90 10.18
C ARG A 331 1.18 -9.57 11.50
N PHE A 332 1.09 -10.42 12.49
CA PHE A 332 1.65 -10.20 13.84
C PHE A 332 3.15 -10.55 13.98
N ARG A 333 3.88 -10.86 12.92
CA ARG A 333 5.30 -11.24 13.01
C ARG A 333 6.20 -10.21 13.69
N TYR A 334 5.86 -8.94 13.60
CA TYR A 334 6.60 -7.83 14.23
C TYR A 334 6.42 -7.76 15.75
N VAL A 335 5.45 -8.47 16.33
CA VAL A 335 5.16 -8.43 17.77
C VAL A 335 6.35 -8.93 18.60
N GLY A 336 7.12 -9.88 18.06
CA GLY A 336 8.37 -10.31 18.69
C GLY A 336 9.38 -9.17 18.89
N GLU A 337 9.47 -8.25 17.92
CA GLU A 337 10.35 -7.08 18.01
C GLU A 337 9.82 -6.03 19.00
N LEU A 338 8.51 -5.79 19.07
CA LEU A 338 7.91 -4.94 20.10
C LEU A 338 8.08 -5.55 21.50
N ALA A 339 8.01 -6.88 21.65
CA ALA A 339 8.24 -7.56 22.91
C ALA A 339 9.70 -7.37 23.40
N ARG A 340 10.69 -7.31 22.48
CA ARG A 340 12.09 -6.96 22.81
C ARG A 340 12.19 -5.54 23.40
N MET A 341 11.32 -4.63 22.97
CA MET A 341 11.21 -3.27 23.51
C MET A 341 10.42 -3.23 24.84
N GLY A 342 9.98 -4.36 25.37
CA GLY A 342 9.23 -4.46 26.63
C GLY A 342 7.72 -4.41 26.50
N ALA A 343 7.15 -4.44 25.30
CA ALA A 343 5.71 -4.50 25.10
C ALA A 343 5.13 -5.83 25.62
N ASP A 344 3.93 -5.77 26.19
CA ASP A 344 3.20 -6.92 26.71
C ASP A 344 2.03 -7.27 25.77
N ILE A 345 2.30 -8.18 24.84
CA ILE A 345 1.37 -8.58 23.78
C ILE A 345 1.25 -10.11 23.79
N SER A 346 0.04 -10.62 23.89
CA SER A 346 -0.27 -12.04 23.71
C SER A 346 -1.06 -12.23 22.43
N ILE A 347 -0.68 -13.21 21.59
CA ILE A 347 -1.37 -13.52 20.34
C ILE A 347 -2.12 -14.84 20.50
N GLU A 348 -3.40 -14.85 20.14
CA GLU A 348 -4.25 -16.03 20.06
C GLU A 348 -4.98 -16.03 18.69
N SER A 349 -4.50 -16.86 17.76
CA SER A 349 -4.99 -16.93 16.38
C SER A 349 -4.94 -15.55 15.70
N GLN A 350 -6.09 -14.95 15.39
CA GLN A 350 -6.24 -13.64 14.75
C GLN A 350 -6.34 -12.48 15.73
N HIS A 351 -6.20 -12.73 17.03
CA HIS A 351 -6.37 -11.74 18.08
C HIS A 351 -5.05 -11.44 18.78
N ALA A 352 -4.78 -10.18 19.02
CA ALA A 352 -3.72 -9.72 19.90
C ALA A 352 -4.32 -9.03 21.12
N VAL A 353 -3.95 -9.47 22.32
CA VAL A 353 -4.27 -8.80 23.58
C VAL A 353 -3.05 -7.98 23.96
N ILE A 354 -3.19 -6.67 23.98
CA ILE A 354 -2.12 -5.70 24.24
C ILE A 354 -2.35 -5.09 25.62
N ARG A 355 -1.45 -5.32 26.55
CA ARG A 355 -1.49 -4.69 27.89
C ARG A 355 -0.52 -3.54 27.91
N GLY A 356 -1.06 -2.32 27.82
CA GLY A 356 -0.26 -1.12 27.69
C GLY A 356 0.69 -0.90 28.89
N LYS A 357 1.94 -0.65 28.58
CA LYS A 357 2.99 -0.29 29.54
C LYS A 357 3.12 1.23 29.62
N ARG A 358 3.70 1.73 30.70
CA ARG A 358 3.97 3.16 30.80
C ARG A 358 5.13 3.58 29.89
N GLU A 359 6.10 2.71 29.75
CA GLU A 359 7.35 2.95 29.02
C GLU A 359 7.75 1.71 28.22
N LEU A 360 8.34 1.94 27.07
CA LEU A 360 9.09 0.96 26.29
C LEU A 360 10.58 1.24 26.47
N SER A 361 11.43 0.23 26.24
CA SER A 361 12.89 0.37 26.30
C SER A 361 13.48 0.33 24.89
N GLY A 362 14.34 1.28 24.58
CA GLY A 362 15.09 1.30 23.34
C GLY A 362 16.05 0.10 23.25
N CYS A 363 16.07 -0.58 22.12
CA CYS A 363 16.96 -1.71 21.87
C CYS A 363 17.13 -1.92 20.34
N PRO A 364 18.09 -2.76 19.91
CA PRO A 364 18.16 -3.18 18.51
C PRO A 364 16.97 -4.07 18.13
N VAL A 365 16.31 -3.72 17.01
CA VAL A 365 15.16 -4.42 16.42
C VAL A 365 15.32 -4.49 14.90
N LEU A 366 14.61 -5.41 14.24
CA LEU A 366 14.66 -5.61 12.80
C LEU A 366 13.28 -5.37 12.16
N ALA A 367 13.26 -4.62 11.06
CA ALA A 367 12.04 -4.39 10.30
C ALA A 367 11.69 -5.64 9.46
N PRO A 368 10.61 -6.37 9.76
CA PRO A 368 10.26 -7.58 9.01
C PRO A 368 9.49 -7.28 7.70
N ASP A 369 8.85 -6.14 7.62
CA ASP A 369 8.11 -5.63 6.47
C ASP A 369 8.01 -4.11 6.51
N ILE A 370 7.42 -3.52 5.46
CA ILE A 370 7.27 -2.06 5.28
C ILE A 370 6.57 -1.39 6.47
N ARG A 371 5.42 -1.92 6.88
CA ARG A 371 4.54 -1.28 7.87
C ARG A 371 4.98 -1.57 9.30
N ALA A 372 5.44 -2.78 9.53
CA ALA A 372 6.06 -3.16 10.79
C ALA A 372 7.33 -2.33 11.06
N GLY A 373 8.17 -2.10 10.04
CA GLY A 373 9.34 -1.24 10.17
C GLY A 373 8.97 0.18 10.62
N ALA A 374 7.93 0.78 10.01
CA ALA A 374 7.42 2.07 10.44
C ALA A 374 6.89 2.03 11.89
N ALA A 375 6.17 0.98 12.27
CA ALA A 375 5.65 0.80 13.63
C ALA A 375 6.78 0.72 14.68
N LEU A 376 7.89 0.03 14.36
CA LEU A 376 9.07 -0.03 15.24
C LEU A 376 9.77 1.33 15.37
N VAL A 377 9.80 2.13 14.29
CA VAL A 377 10.26 3.53 14.36
C VAL A 377 9.38 4.33 15.32
N LEU A 378 8.04 4.24 15.20
CA LEU A 378 7.11 4.93 16.09
C LEU A 378 7.26 4.49 17.56
N ALA A 379 7.41 3.19 17.81
CA ALA A 379 7.69 2.67 19.13
C ALA A 379 9.02 3.23 19.70
N GLY A 380 10.06 3.32 18.85
CA GLY A 380 11.35 3.92 19.21
C GLY A 380 11.27 5.38 19.59
N LEU A 381 10.42 6.18 18.92
CA LEU A 381 10.19 7.60 19.29
C LEU A 381 9.64 7.76 20.71
N ARG A 382 8.91 6.76 21.22
CA ARG A 382 8.30 6.77 22.55
C ARG A 382 9.12 6.07 23.61
N ALA A 383 10.05 5.17 23.22
CA ALA A 383 10.85 4.36 24.12
C ALA A 383 11.84 5.21 24.93
N GLU A 384 12.24 4.70 26.11
CA GLU A 384 13.35 5.26 26.87
C GLU A 384 14.68 4.73 26.28
N GLY A 385 15.64 5.64 26.06
CA GLY A 385 16.95 5.30 25.50
C GLY A 385 16.96 5.20 23.98
N THR A 386 17.96 4.51 23.44
CA THR A 386 18.24 4.45 22.00
C THR A 386 17.67 3.16 21.39
N THR A 387 16.87 3.31 20.32
CA THR A 387 16.40 2.21 19.48
C THR A 387 17.19 2.21 18.17
N VAL A 388 17.64 1.03 17.73
CA VAL A 388 18.30 0.84 16.44
C VAL A 388 17.46 -0.10 15.59
N VAL A 389 16.86 0.44 14.53
CA VAL A 389 16.04 -0.34 13.58
C VAL A 389 16.93 -0.78 12.41
N GLY A 390 17.13 -2.09 12.27
CA GLY A 390 17.82 -2.70 11.13
C GLY A 390 16.86 -3.07 10.00
N ASP A 391 17.41 -3.59 8.89
CA ASP A 391 16.68 -3.99 7.69
C ASP A 391 15.79 -2.88 7.10
N VAL A 392 16.29 -1.64 7.16
CA VAL A 392 15.55 -0.42 6.75
C VAL A 392 15.16 -0.40 5.28
N TYR A 393 15.72 -1.28 4.46
CA TYR A 393 15.28 -1.50 3.09
C TYR A 393 13.76 -1.72 2.98
N HIS A 394 13.18 -2.44 3.95
CA HIS A 394 11.73 -2.62 3.99
C HIS A 394 10.99 -1.29 4.13
N ILE A 395 11.48 -0.37 4.96
CA ILE A 395 10.88 0.96 5.15
C ILE A 395 10.99 1.78 3.85
N ASP A 396 12.15 1.74 3.19
CA ASP A 396 12.42 2.47 1.93
C ASP A 396 11.54 2.03 0.76
N ARG A 397 10.97 0.83 0.83
CA ARG A 397 10.01 0.34 -0.16
C ARG A 397 8.68 1.10 -0.14
N GLY A 398 8.31 1.73 0.98
CA GLY A 398 6.99 2.31 1.15
C GLY A 398 6.92 3.72 1.74
N TYR A 399 8.03 4.28 2.21
CA TYR A 399 8.06 5.61 2.80
C TYR A 399 9.13 6.48 2.16
N ASN A 400 8.72 7.60 1.62
CA ASN A 400 9.63 8.59 1.04
C ASN A 400 10.13 9.55 2.13
N GLY A 401 11.41 9.43 2.51
CA GLY A 401 12.05 10.36 3.44
C GLY A 401 11.50 10.33 4.88
N LEU A 402 11.09 9.16 5.38
CA LEU A 402 10.52 9.00 6.73
C LEU A 402 11.40 9.64 7.82
N VAL A 403 12.71 9.38 7.79
CA VAL A 403 13.66 9.91 8.78
C VAL A 403 13.72 11.43 8.75
N ASP A 404 13.81 12.02 7.56
CA ASP A 404 13.94 13.48 7.41
C ASP A 404 12.63 14.20 7.81
N LYS A 405 11.49 13.62 7.45
CA LYS A 405 10.17 14.14 7.83
C LYS A 405 9.95 14.08 9.35
N LEU A 406 10.32 12.98 10.02
CA LEU A 406 10.23 12.87 11.47
C LEU A 406 11.22 13.81 12.17
N ARG A 407 12.45 13.94 11.65
CA ARG A 407 13.45 14.88 12.17
C ARG A 407 12.97 16.34 12.06
N ALA A 408 12.34 16.71 10.95
CA ALA A 408 11.78 18.04 10.76
C ALA A 408 10.66 18.37 11.77
N MET A 409 9.99 17.35 12.32
CA MET A 409 9.01 17.49 13.39
C MET A 409 9.61 17.35 14.80
N GLY A 410 10.95 17.34 14.94
CA GLY A 410 11.64 17.37 16.22
C GLY A 410 12.06 16.00 16.76
N ALA A 411 11.95 14.92 15.99
CA ALA A 411 12.49 13.62 16.41
C ALA A 411 14.02 13.63 16.47
N ALA A 412 14.59 13.04 17.52
CA ALA A 412 16.01 12.74 17.60
C ALA A 412 16.26 11.41 16.85
N ILE A 413 16.33 11.50 15.53
CA ILE A 413 16.41 10.35 14.63
C ILE A 413 17.47 10.57 13.55
N ALA A 414 18.24 9.53 13.25
CA ALA A 414 19.27 9.56 12.21
C ALA A 414 19.28 8.26 11.42
N ARG A 415 19.76 8.34 10.17
CA ARG A 415 20.09 7.18 9.35
C ARG A 415 21.60 6.98 9.36
N SER A 416 22.04 5.74 9.55
CA SER A 416 23.40 5.28 9.38
C SER A 416 23.43 4.29 8.21
N ASP A 417 24.37 4.45 7.31
CA ASP A 417 24.58 3.59 6.14
C ASP A 417 25.26 2.25 6.50
#